data_943316f17edaea36d1576b2d58a82fbc
#
_entry.id   943316f17edaea36d1576b2d58a82fbc
#
_cell.length_a   1.000
_cell.length_b   1.000
_cell.length_c   1.000
_cell.angle_alpha   90.00
_cell.angle_beta   90.00
_cell.angle_gamma   90.00
#
_symmetry.space_group_name_H-M   'P 1'
#
loop_
_entity.id
_entity.type
_entity.pdbx_description
1 polymer ?
#
loop_
_entity_poly.entity_id
_entity_poly.type
_entity_poly.pdbx_seq_one_letter_code
_entity_poly.pdbx_strand_id
1 'polypeptide(L)'
;MVKDKVILAYSGGLDTSVCIRYLQVLYKLDVITVTVDCGQDDNFKEIERRAFSIGATKHIHIDAKHDFAENYIIPSIKANGLYQNKYPLGTALARPLIARKSVEVANKEGASAIAHGCTGKGNDQVRFDLTIRATNPELKIIAPIRDMNLTRDTEVKFAKEQNIPVAEEARKYSIDQNIWGRSVEGGDIENTFSEPPEDAFRLIKFDNNDIGYLELEFENGVPVAADEKKMDINTLIEYVTSKVASFGIGIIDHIEDRIIGIKSREVYEAPAAVAIIESHKDLEKIVLTNHELRFKGIVEEQWTWLVYSGLWHDPLRLDLDRFIDETQKRVKGKVKLRMHNGSLRVVGRESEYSLYKSNMSTYNNYSIFDQTLAKGFVELWGLQSMMANAIINKTVPDK
;
A
#
# COMPACT_ATOMS: atom_id res chain seq x y z
N MET A 1 8.02 12.29 42.26
CA MET A 1 6.83 12.24 41.43
C MET A 1 7.12 11.29 40.27
N VAL A 2 6.27 10.30 40.03
CA VAL A 2 6.39 9.43 38.85
C VAL A 2 6.06 10.32 37.63
N LYS A 3 6.96 10.34 36.65
CA LYS A 3 6.71 11.10 35.43
C LYS A 3 5.67 10.37 34.59
N ASP A 4 4.83 11.14 33.89
CA ASP A 4 3.91 10.56 32.91
C ASP A 4 4.68 9.91 31.76
N LYS A 5 4.15 8.79 31.27
CA LYS A 5 4.79 8.02 30.20
C LYS A 5 4.23 8.44 28.83
N VAL A 6 5.10 8.41 27.83
CA VAL A 6 4.73 8.56 26.42
C VAL A 6 5.27 7.38 25.61
N ILE A 7 4.45 6.85 24.71
CA ILE A 7 4.88 5.88 23.72
C ILE A 7 5.31 6.63 22.47
N LEU A 8 6.54 6.42 22.03
CA LEU A 8 7.05 6.98 20.78
C LEU A 8 7.13 5.88 19.71
N ALA A 9 6.37 6.04 18.63
CA ALA A 9 6.59 5.22 17.42
C ALA A 9 7.99 5.55 16.87
N TYR A 10 8.89 4.57 16.91
CA TYR A 10 10.33 4.78 16.76
C TYR A 10 10.90 3.95 15.61
N SER A 11 11.43 4.62 14.61
CA SER A 11 12.10 3.99 13.45
C SER A 11 13.63 3.93 13.57
N GLY A 12 14.22 4.57 14.58
CA GLY A 12 15.68 4.73 14.67
C GLY A 12 16.28 5.79 13.74
N GLY A 13 15.45 6.48 12.95
CA GLY A 13 15.87 7.62 12.12
C GLY A 13 16.14 8.88 12.93
N LEU A 14 16.61 9.94 12.26
CA LEU A 14 16.94 11.22 12.92
C LEU A 14 15.72 11.81 13.62
N ASP A 15 14.61 12.00 12.90
CA ASP A 15 13.40 12.67 13.39
C ASP A 15 12.89 12.01 14.66
N THR A 16 12.75 10.67 14.66
CA THR A 16 12.29 9.95 15.84
C THR A 16 13.33 9.92 16.97
N SER A 17 14.62 9.93 16.66
CA SER A 17 15.71 10.01 17.64
C SER A 17 15.73 11.37 18.35
N VAL A 18 15.53 12.45 17.62
CA VAL A 18 15.40 13.80 18.15
C VAL A 18 14.14 13.92 19.03
N CYS A 19 13.03 13.26 18.64
CA CYS A 19 11.80 13.23 19.43
C CYS A 19 12.01 12.66 20.84
N ILE A 20 12.88 11.68 21.07
CA ILE A 20 13.15 11.16 22.42
C ILE A 20 13.56 12.30 23.35
N ARG A 21 14.53 13.13 22.94
CA ARG A 21 15.04 14.23 23.77
C ARG A 21 14.04 15.38 23.88
N TYR A 22 13.32 15.74 22.82
CA TYR A 22 12.26 16.75 22.89
C TYR A 22 11.19 16.36 23.91
N LEU A 23 10.73 15.11 23.90
CA LEU A 23 9.73 14.63 24.86
C LEU A 23 10.23 14.67 26.30
N GLN A 24 11.51 14.36 26.53
CA GLN A 24 12.12 14.43 27.88
C GLN A 24 12.35 15.85 28.35
N VAL A 25 12.87 16.74 27.49
CA VAL A 25 13.30 18.08 27.88
C VAL A 25 12.13 19.05 27.97
N LEU A 26 11.24 19.06 26.96
CA LEU A 26 10.15 20.02 26.87
C LEU A 26 8.88 19.55 27.58
N TYR A 27 8.54 18.26 27.40
CA TYR A 27 7.30 17.71 27.97
C TYR A 27 7.49 17.02 29.31
N LYS A 28 8.76 16.81 29.76
CA LYS A 28 9.13 16.15 31.03
C LYS A 28 8.55 14.74 31.16
N LEU A 29 8.39 14.01 30.04
CA LEU A 29 7.81 12.68 29.98
C LEU A 29 8.90 11.59 30.04
N ASP A 30 8.54 10.41 30.56
CA ASP A 30 9.32 9.19 30.41
C ASP A 30 8.98 8.54 29.06
N VAL A 31 10.01 8.36 28.22
CA VAL A 31 9.83 7.91 26.84
C VAL A 31 10.03 6.39 26.75
N ILE A 32 9.00 5.69 26.31
CA ILE A 32 9.03 4.28 25.88
C ILE A 32 8.97 4.28 24.36
N THR A 33 9.99 3.71 23.72
CA THR A 33 10.04 3.59 22.27
C THR A 33 9.45 2.26 21.82
N VAL A 34 8.70 2.30 20.70
CA VAL A 34 8.09 1.12 20.08
C VAL A 34 8.50 1.05 18.61
N THR A 35 9.16 -0.02 18.22
CA THR A 35 9.47 -0.33 16.83
C THR A 35 8.64 -1.53 16.38
N VAL A 36 7.86 -1.34 15.33
CA VAL A 36 6.99 -2.37 14.75
C VAL A 36 7.63 -2.88 13.47
N ASP A 37 7.92 -4.17 13.43
CA ASP A 37 8.46 -4.86 12.27
C ASP A 37 7.32 -5.23 11.31
N CYS A 38 7.25 -4.54 10.16
CA CYS A 38 6.37 -4.83 9.04
C CYS A 38 7.14 -5.46 7.86
N GLY A 39 8.36 -5.97 8.10
CA GLY A 39 9.23 -6.58 7.09
C GLY A 39 10.19 -5.58 6.43
N GLN A 40 10.51 -4.48 7.10
CA GLN A 40 11.63 -3.62 6.72
C GLN A 40 12.97 -4.31 7.03
N ASP A 41 13.96 -4.06 6.18
CA ASP A 41 15.31 -4.61 6.35
C ASP A 41 16.15 -3.73 7.30
N ASP A 42 15.73 -3.68 8.56
CA ASP A 42 16.36 -2.88 9.61
C ASP A 42 17.14 -3.74 10.61
N ASN A 43 18.20 -3.16 11.19
CA ASN A 43 18.90 -3.77 12.32
C ASN A 43 18.21 -3.38 13.65
N PHE A 44 17.22 -4.16 14.06
CA PHE A 44 16.41 -3.89 15.25
C PHE A 44 17.23 -3.82 16.54
N LYS A 45 18.34 -4.59 16.66
CA LYS A 45 19.24 -4.50 17.80
C LYS A 45 19.96 -3.15 17.87
N GLU A 46 20.35 -2.62 16.73
CA GLU A 46 20.97 -1.30 16.64
C GLU A 46 19.95 -0.17 16.93
N ILE A 47 18.71 -0.33 16.47
CA ILE A 47 17.60 0.59 16.78
C ILE A 47 17.35 0.62 18.28
N GLU A 48 17.26 -0.53 18.95
CA GLU A 48 17.11 -0.64 20.39
C GLU A 48 18.27 0.03 21.13
N ARG A 49 19.52 -0.33 20.77
CA ARG A 49 20.73 0.26 21.37
C ARG A 49 20.74 1.78 21.26
N ARG A 50 20.35 2.31 20.10
CA ARG A 50 20.26 3.75 19.85
C ARG A 50 19.20 4.40 20.73
N ALA A 51 18.01 3.80 20.85
CA ALA A 51 16.94 4.31 21.71
C ALA A 51 17.43 4.48 23.16
N PHE A 52 18.09 3.47 23.73
CA PHE A 52 18.64 3.55 25.08
C PHE A 52 19.77 4.58 25.20
N SER A 53 20.68 4.68 24.22
CA SER A 53 21.78 5.65 24.25
C SER A 53 21.30 7.10 24.24
N ILE A 54 20.13 7.39 23.66
CA ILE A 54 19.52 8.70 23.64
C ILE A 54 18.74 8.97 24.95
N GLY A 55 18.33 7.91 25.65
CA GLY A 55 17.68 8.03 26.96
C GLY A 55 16.25 7.49 27.03
N ALA A 56 15.82 6.66 26.10
CA ALA A 56 14.57 5.93 26.25
C ALA A 56 14.61 5.07 27.52
N THR A 57 13.53 5.07 28.29
CA THR A 57 13.44 4.28 29.55
C THR A 57 13.15 2.80 29.26
N LYS A 58 12.55 2.53 28.13
CA LYS A 58 12.21 1.18 27.64
C LYS A 58 12.15 1.19 26.12
N HIS A 59 12.51 0.06 25.51
CA HIS A 59 12.29 -0.19 24.09
C HIS A 59 11.47 -1.47 23.92
N ILE A 60 10.50 -1.45 23.02
CA ILE A 60 9.64 -2.59 22.70
C ILE A 60 9.70 -2.81 21.19
N HIS A 61 10.15 -4.00 20.81
CA HIS A 61 10.11 -4.48 19.43
C HIS A 61 8.93 -5.43 19.25
N ILE A 62 8.15 -5.22 18.19
CA ILE A 62 6.95 -6.02 17.86
C ILE A 62 7.10 -6.56 16.45
N ASP A 63 7.22 -7.87 16.29
CA ASP A 63 7.07 -8.51 14.99
C ASP A 63 5.58 -8.52 14.60
N ALA A 64 5.23 -7.76 13.57
CA ALA A 64 3.88 -7.61 13.09
C ALA A 64 3.72 -8.03 11.61
N LYS A 65 4.70 -8.71 11.02
CA LYS A 65 4.68 -9.11 9.60
C LYS A 65 3.44 -9.92 9.25
N HIS A 66 3.11 -10.91 10.07
CA HIS A 66 1.92 -11.74 9.84
C HIS A 66 0.61 -10.93 9.98
N ASP A 67 0.49 -10.11 11.04
CA ASP A 67 -0.66 -9.22 11.24
C ASP A 67 -0.80 -8.22 10.07
N PHE A 68 0.33 -7.71 9.55
CA PHE A 68 0.35 -6.82 8.40
C PHE A 68 -0.15 -7.50 7.13
N ALA A 69 0.34 -8.70 6.84
CA ALA A 69 -0.08 -9.44 5.66
C ALA A 69 -1.56 -9.83 5.71
N GLU A 70 -2.00 -10.44 6.81
CA GLU A 70 -3.37 -10.96 6.94
C GLU A 70 -4.42 -9.86 7.00
N ASN A 71 -4.19 -8.82 7.82
CA ASN A 71 -5.22 -7.86 8.15
C ASN A 71 -5.14 -6.55 7.35
N TYR A 72 -4.08 -6.34 6.55
CA TYR A 72 -3.90 -5.11 5.76
C TYR A 72 -3.59 -5.40 4.29
N ILE A 73 -2.65 -6.30 3.98
CA ILE A 73 -2.28 -6.58 2.59
C ILE A 73 -3.34 -7.43 1.90
N ILE A 74 -3.85 -8.50 2.51
CA ILE A 74 -4.91 -9.33 1.92
C ILE A 74 -6.15 -8.51 1.58
N PRO A 75 -6.71 -7.67 2.47
CA PRO A 75 -7.80 -6.77 2.07
C PRO A 75 -7.45 -5.86 0.89
N SER A 76 -6.22 -5.36 0.83
CA SER A 76 -5.75 -4.54 -0.29
C SER A 76 -5.65 -5.32 -1.60
N ILE A 77 -5.22 -6.59 -1.58
CA ILE A 77 -5.21 -7.46 -2.76
C ILE A 77 -6.64 -7.64 -3.28
N LYS A 78 -7.57 -8.03 -2.41
CA LYS A 78 -8.99 -8.23 -2.75
C LYS A 78 -9.66 -6.97 -3.29
N ALA A 79 -9.27 -5.80 -2.76
CA ALA A 79 -9.73 -4.49 -3.20
C ALA A 79 -8.98 -3.99 -4.45
N ASN A 80 -8.03 -4.73 -5.02
CA ASN A 80 -7.15 -4.24 -6.07
C ASN A 80 -6.55 -2.85 -5.76
N GLY A 81 -6.15 -2.62 -4.51
CA GLY A 81 -5.83 -1.34 -3.91
C GLY A 81 -4.65 -0.62 -4.56
N LEU A 82 -4.94 0.27 -5.50
CA LEU A 82 -3.97 1.10 -6.23
C LEU A 82 -4.40 2.57 -6.20
N TYR A 83 -3.80 3.38 -5.34
CA TYR A 83 -4.10 4.81 -5.33
C TYR A 83 -3.71 5.46 -6.66
N GLN A 84 -4.67 6.21 -7.25
CA GLN A 84 -4.55 6.80 -8.58
C GLN A 84 -4.12 5.78 -9.67
N ASN A 85 -4.55 4.53 -9.52
CA ASN A 85 -4.22 3.39 -10.40
C ASN A 85 -2.71 3.07 -10.49
N LYS A 86 -1.90 3.47 -9.52
CA LYS A 86 -0.45 3.31 -9.50
C LYS A 86 0.08 2.79 -8.16
N TYR A 87 -0.12 3.54 -7.08
CA TYR A 87 0.52 3.28 -5.80
C TYR A 87 -0.18 2.16 -5.01
N PRO A 88 0.52 1.04 -4.70
CA PRO A 88 -0.07 -0.13 -4.02
C PRO A 88 -0.17 0.00 -2.50
N LEU A 89 -0.25 1.22 -1.98
CA LEU A 89 -0.58 1.57 -0.60
C LEU A 89 0.41 1.09 0.49
N GLY A 90 1.64 0.70 0.17
CA GLY A 90 2.56 0.09 1.13
C GLY A 90 2.65 0.81 2.48
N THR A 91 2.98 2.10 2.47
CA THR A 91 3.05 2.94 3.68
C THR A 91 1.66 3.23 4.26
N ALA A 92 0.66 3.45 3.40
CA ALA A 92 -0.71 3.75 3.83
C ALA A 92 -1.36 2.59 4.60
N LEU A 93 -0.98 1.34 4.31
CA LEU A 93 -1.40 0.14 5.03
C LEU A 93 -0.60 -0.07 6.33
N ALA A 94 0.71 0.23 6.32
CA ALA A 94 1.58 -0.01 7.46
C ALA A 94 1.33 0.98 8.62
N ARG A 95 1.06 2.26 8.34
CA ARG A 95 0.90 3.29 9.38
C ARG A 95 -0.26 3.03 10.34
N PRO A 96 -1.47 2.64 9.89
CA PRO A 96 -2.55 2.25 10.80
C PRO A 96 -2.17 1.07 11.71
N LEU A 97 -1.46 0.07 11.20
CA LEU A 97 -0.97 -1.04 12.01
C LEU A 97 0.01 -0.55 13.09
N ILE A 98 1.02 0.23 12.72
CA ILE A 98 2.03 0.75 13.64
C ILE A 98 1.36 1.62 14.73
N ALA A 99 0.43 2.50 14.35
CA ALA A 99 -0.32 3.33 15.28
C ALA A 99 -1.16 2.48 16.24
N ARG A 100 -1.88 1.47 15.75
CA ARG A 100 -2.66 0.53 16.57
C ARG A 100 -1.77 -0.21 17.57
N LYS A 101 -0.64 -0.76 17.14
CA LYS A 101 0.32 -1.43 18.04
C LYS A 101 0.87 -0.47 19.09
N SER A 102 1.11 0.79 18.73
CA SER A 102 1.53 1.81 19.69
C SER A 102 0.46 2.11 20.74
N VAL A 103 -0.83 2.13 20.34
CA VAL A 103 -1.96 2.27 21.28
C VAL A 103 -2.07 1.05 22.21
N GLU A 104 -1.92 -0.17 21.68
CA GLU A 104 -1.91 -1.41 22.49
C GLU A 104 -0.83 -1.34 23.59
N VAL A 105 0.36 -0.86 23.23
CA VAL A 105 1.45 -0.66 24.18
C VAL A 105 1.14 0.46 25.19
N ALA A 106 0.57 1.58 24.73
CA ALA A 106 0.20 2.69 25.60
C ALA A 106 -0.79 2.25 26.69
N ASN A 107 -1.81 1.51 26.31
CA ASN A 107 -2.78 0.96 27.25
C ASN A 107 -2.12 -0.01 28.26
N LYS A 108 -1.22 -0.87 27.81
CA LYS A 108 -0.50 -1.84 28.65
C LYS A 108 0.47 -1.17 29.64
N GLU A 109 1.17 -0.14 29.20
CA GLU A 109 2.18 0.59 30.02
C GLU A 109 1.56 1.70 30.89
N GLY A 110 0.27 1.99 30.70
CA GLY A 110 -0.42 3.11 31.37
C GLY A 110 0.15 4.46 30.94
N ALA A 111 0.46 4.62 29.65
CA ALA A 111 0.95 5.87 29.09
C ALA A 111 -0.21 6.84 28.84
N SER A 112 0.03 8.13 29.05
CA SER A 112 -0.97 9.19 28.82
C SER A 112 -0.92 9.80 27.42
N ALA A 113 0.13 9.47 26.65
CA ALA A 113 0.35 10.04 25.33
C ALA A 113 1.01 9.05 24.37
N ILE A 114 0.79 9.28 23.06
CA ILE A 114 1.57 8.70 21.97
C ILE A 114 2.26 9.82 21.20
N ALA A 115 3.51 9.58 20.81
CA ALA A 115 4.27 10.51 19.98
C ALA A 115 4.73 9.83 18.68
N HIS A 116 4.91 10.64 17.63
CA HIS A 116 5.51 10.24 16.37
C HIS A 116 6.36 11.37 15.77
N GLY A 117 7.31 11.01 14.90
CA GLY A 117 8.23 11.94 14.23
C GLY A 117 7.77 12.41 12.84
N CYS A 118 6.49 12.31 12.51
CA CYS A 118 6.02 12.71 11.19
C CYS A 118 6.00 14.22 11.00
N THR A 119 6.38 14.66 9.79
CA THR A 119 6.30 16.07 9.38
C THR A 119 4.89 16.49 9.01
N GLY A 120 4.59 17.79 9.01
CA GLY A 120 3.31 18.32 8.54
C GLY A 120 3.09 18.25 7.03
N LYS A 121 4.14 17.95 6.25
CA LYS A 121 4.09 17.87 4.79
C LYS A 121 3.71 16.48 4.26
N GLY A 122 3.83 15.44 5.11
CA GLY A 122 3.54 14.06 4.73
C GLY A 122 2.12 13.62 5.08
N ASN A 123 1.66 12.53 4.45
CA ASN A 123 0.38 11.90 4.75
C ASN A 123 0.41 11.12 6.07
N ASP A 124 1.57 10.68 6.51
CA ASP A 124 1.73 9.74 7.62
C ASP A 124 1.22 10.30 8.95
N GLN A 125 1.40 11.60 9.21
CA GLN A 125 0.82 12.24 10.37
C GLN A 125 -0.69 12.04 10.47
N VAL A 126 -1.40 12.13 9.34
CA VAL A 126 -2.86 11.95 9.29
C VAL A 126 -3.22 10.50 9.61
N ARG A 127 -2.49 9.55 9.05
CA ARG A 127 -2.68 8.11 9.27
C ARG A 127 -2.47 7.73 10.73
N PHE A 128 -1.42 8.26 11.37
CA PHE A 128 -1.16 8.07 12.80
C PHE A 128 -2.26 8.70 13.65
N ASP A 129 -2.50 10.00 13.49
CA ASP A 129 -3.43 10.76 14.33
C ASP A 129 -4.84 10.18 14.28
N LEU A 130 -5.35 9.88 13.07
CA LEU A 130 -6.70 9.34 12.89
C LEU A 130 -6.83 7.93 13.49
N THR A 131 -5.82 7.08 13.32
CA THR A 131 -5.82 5.74 13.90
C THR A 131 -5.79 5.80 15.44
N ILE A 132 -4.93 6.62 16.03
CA ILE A 132 -4.84 6.79 17.49
C ILE A 132 -6.19 7.25 18.03
N ARG A 133 -6.78 8.31 17.44
CA ARG A 133 -8.08 8.85 17.86
C ARG A 133 -9.22 7.85 17.73
N ALA A 134 -9.22 7.06 16.66
CA ALA A 134 -10.23 6.02 16.45
C ALA A 134 -10.10 4.84 17.42
N THR A 135 -8.87 4.56 17.89
CA THR A 135 -8.59 3.40 18.75
C THR A 135 -8.66 3.75 20.25
N ASN A 136 -8.14 4.91 20.63
CA ASN A 136 -8.21 5.42 22.00
C ASN A 136 -8.20 6.96 22.00
N PRO A 137 -9.37 7.63 22.05
CA PRO A 137 -9.50 9.10 21.99
C PRO A 137 -8.96 9.82 23.23
N GLU A 138 -8.72 9.13 24.34
CA GLU A 138 -8.21 9.72 25.58
C GLU A 138 -6.69 9.97 25.53
N LEU A 139 -5.96 9.30 24.63
CA LEU A 139 -4.53 9.48 24.49
C LEU A 139 -4.19 10.82 23.85
N LYS A 140 -3.27 11.56 24.46
CA LYS A 140 -2.72 12.77 23.83
C LYS A 140 -1.79 12.37 22.68
N ILE A 141 -1.87 13.09 21.57
CA ILE A 141 -0.97 12.94 20.44
C ILE A 141 0.06 14.07 20.48
N ILE A 142 1.34 13.71 20.38
CA ILE A 142 2.45 14.67 20.40
C ILE A 142 3.30 14.41 19.15
N ALA A 143 3.42 15.38 18.27
CA ALA A 143 4.19 15.29 17.04
C ALA A 143 5.24 16.42 16.99
N PRO A 144 6.37 16.34 17.72
CA PRO A 144 7.29 17.44 17.90
C PRO A 144 7.78 18.06 16.60
N ILE A 145 8.09 17.23 15.59
CA ILE A 145 8.59 17.71 14.29
C ILE A 145 7.57 18.59 13.60
N ARG A 146 6.31 18.15 13.55
CA ARG A 146 5.19 18.91 12.98
C ARG A 146 4.82 20.13 13.82
N ASP A 147 4.59 19.91 15.12
CA ASP A 147 3.98 20.89 16.01
C ASP A 147 4.91 22.10 16.27
N MET A 148 6.23 21.89 16.17
CA MET A 148 7.26 22.92 16.28
C MET A 148 7.79 23.39 14.92
N ASN A 149 7.24 22.91 13.81
CA ASN A 149 7.67 23.21 12.44
C ASN A 149 9.19 23.02 12.25
N LEU A 150 9.73 21.91 12.74
CA LEU A 150 11.17 21.65 12.67
C LEU A 150 11.59 21.33 11.22
N THR A 151 12.78 21.82 10.89
CA THR A 151 13.43 21.52 9.60
C THR A 151 14.60 20.58 9.84
N ARG A 152 15.03 19.89 8.78
CA ARG A 152 16.20 19.00 8.83
C ARG A 152 17.43 19.65 9.46
N ASP A 153 17.70 20.91 9.11
CA ASP A 153 18.84 21.67 9.65
C ASP A 153 18.71 21.91 11.14
N THR A 154 17.49 22.26 11.61
CA THR A 154 17.22 22.47 13.04
C THR A 154 17.31 21.17 13.83
N GLU A 155 16.87 20.05 13.26
CA GLU A 155 16.99 18.72 13.87
C GLU A 155 18.45 18.27 13.99
N VAL A 156 19.25 18.44 12.92
CA VAL A 156 20.68 18.13 12.94
C VAL A 156 21.42 18.98 13.98
N LYS A 157 21.11 20.29 14.06
CA LYS A 157 21.69 21.18 15.06
C LYS A 157 21.35 20.72 16.46
N PHE A 158 20.07 20.45 16.75
CA PHE A 158 19.62 19.99 18.06
C PHE A 158 20.23 18.62 18.41
N ALA A 159 20.31 17.71 17.45
CA ALA A 159 20.94 16.41 17.65
C ALA A 159 22.40 16.54 18.09
N LYS A 160 23.16 17.45 17.47
CA LYS A 160 24.56 17.74 17.85
C LYS A 160 24.64 18.33 19.27
N GLU A 161 23.79 19.30 19.60
CA GLU A 161 23.72 19.92 20.92
C GLU A 161 23.37 18.93 22.05
N GLN A 162 22.57 17.93 21.72
CA GLN A 162 22.12 16.89 22.66
C GLN A 162 22.98 15.60 22.62
N ASN A 163 24.08 15.58 21.87
CA ASN A 163 24.93 14.42 21.64
C ASN A 163 24.17 13.19 21.13
N ILE A 164 23.16 13.38 20.32
CA ILE A 164 22.43 12.31 19.65
C ILE A 164 23.30 11.81 18.49
N PRO A 165 23.58 10.48 18.38
CA PRO A 165 24.30 9.94 17.26
C PRO A 165 23.54 10.20 15.95
N VAL A 166 24.03 11.09 15.13
CA VAL A 166 23.54 11.32 13.75
C VAL A 166 24.43 10.55 12.82
N ALA A 167 23.86 9.73 11.95
CA ALA A 167 24.62 9.18 10.84
C ALA A 167 25.15 10.37 10.01
N GLU A 168 26.48 10.45 9.80
CA GLU A 168 27.12 11.56 9.08
C GLU A 168 26.67 11.66 7.61
N GLU A 169 26.22 10.57 7.03
CA GLU A 169 25.58 10.55 5.74
C GLU A 169 24.13 11.02 5.89
N ALA A 170 23.88 12.30 5.61
CA ALA A 170 22.54 12.76 5.32
C ALA A 170 21.97 11.83 4.25
N ARG A 171 21.00 10.98 4.58
CA ARG A 171 20.39 10.09 3.58
C ARG A 171 19.93 10.97 2.42
N LYS A 172 20.43 10.67 1.24
CA LYS A 172 20.09 11.37 -0.01
C LYS A 172 18.60 11.32 -0.26
N TYR A 173 17.97 10.22 0.16
CA TYR A 173 16.55 9.94 -0.02
C TYR A 173 15.87 9.68 1.33
N SER A 174 14.59 10.01 1.41
CA SER A 174 13.68 9.48 2.43
C SER A 174 13.16 8.12 1.93
N ILE A 175 13.26 7.10 2.76
CA ILE A 175 12.95 5.72 2.40
C ILE A 175 12.05 5.11 3.46
N ASP A 176 10.92 4.55 3.01
CA ASP A 176 10.07 3.65 3.78
C ASP A 176 10.03 2.27 3.11
N GLN A 177 10.11 1.21 3.91
CA GLN A 177 10.09 -0.16 3.41
C GLN A 177 9.27 -1.06 4.33
N ASN A 178 8.57 -2.01 3.73
CA ASN A 178 7.90 -3.12 4.40
C ASN A 178 7.82 -4.32 3.43
N ILE A 179 7.19 -5.44 3.83
CA ILE A 179 7.09 -6.62 2.96
C ILE A 179 6.31 -6.36 1.65
N TRP A 180 5.47 -5.32 1.58
CA TRP A 180 4.65 -5.01 0.40
C TRP A 180 5.34 -4.12 -0.63
N GLY A 181 6.39 -3.44 -0.22
CA GLY A 181 7.19 -2.61 -1.11
C GLY A 181 8.03 -1.57 -0.38
N ARG A 182 8.73 -0.78 -1.17
CA ARG A 182 9.63 0.27 -0.74
C ARG A 182 9.30 1.57 -1.47
N SER A 183 9.22 2.68 -0.76
CA SER A 183 9.09 4.02 -1.33
C SER A 183 10.38 4.80 -1.18
N VAL A 184 10.67 5.64 -2.15
CA VAL A 184 11.83 6.53 -2.19
C VAL A 184 11.37 7.91 -2.63
N GLU A 185 11.65 8.93 -1.83
CA GLU A 185 11.33 10.32 -2.12
C GLU A 185 12.50 11.26 -1.76
N GLY A 186 12.47 12.46 -2.29
CA GLY A 186 13.48 13.49 -2.03
C GLY A 186 14.73 13.40 -2.90
N GLY A 187 15.67 14.32 -2.68
CA GLY A 187 16.92 14.39 -3.42
C GLY A 187 16.74 14.56 -4.93
N ASP A 188 17.50 13.81 -5.71
CA ASP A 188 17.46 13.91 -7.18
C ASP A 188 16.11 13.50 -7.80
N ILE A 189 15.28 12.76 -7.04
CA ILE A 189 13.93 12.35 -7.48
C ILE A 189 12.97 13.53 -7.61
N GLU A 190 13.20 14.63 -6.88
CA GLU A 190 12.34 15.81 -6.93
C GLU A 190 12.31 16.48 -8.31
N ASN A 191 13.34 16.27 -9.15
CA ASN A 191 13.34 16.74 -10.54
C ASN A 191 12.45 15.82 -11.39
N THR A 192 11.24 16.25 -11.68
CA THR A 192 10.23 15.48 -12.42
C THR A 192 10.56 15.17 -13.87
N PHE A 193 11.59 15.80 -14.44
CA PHE A 193 12.05 15.59 -15.83
C PHE A 193 13.33 14.74 -15.92
N SER A 194 13.88 14.33 -14.78
CA SER A 194 15.07 13.47 -14.72
C SER A 194 14.66 12.05 -14.37
N GLU A 195 15.30 11.07 -15.00
CA GLU A 195 15.15 9.66 -14.60
C GLU A 195 15.66 9.47 -13.17
N PRO A 196 14.98 8.67 -12.33
CA PRO A 196 15.49 8.33 -11.01
C PRO A 196 16.84 7.61 -11.13
N PRO A 197 17.86 8.03 -10.37
CA PRO A 197 19.16 7.38 -10.42
C PRO A 197 19.10 5.90 -9.96
N GLU A 198 19.96 5.05 -10.53
CA GLU A 198 20.00 3.62 -10.17
C GLU A 198 20.26 3.38 -8.68
N ASP A 199 20.97 4.28 -7.99
CA ASP A 199 21.24 4.19 -6.55
C ASP A 199 20.00 4.40 -5.67
N ALA A 200 18.89 4.87 -6.24
CA ALA A 200 17.60 4.93 -5.57
C ALA A 200 16.96 3.54 -5.41
N PHE A 201 17.31 2.59 -6.27
CA PHE A 201 16.74 1.24 -6.29
C PHE A 201 17.58 0.25 -5.47
N ARG A 202 16.89 -0.68 -4.80
CA ARG A 202 17.54 -1.73 -3.99
C ARG A 202 17.00 -3.12 -4.28
N LEU A 203 15.71 -3.23 -4.51
CA LEU A 203 15.04 -4.52 -4.72
C LEU A 203 15.15 -4.97 -6.17
N ILE A 204 15.03 -4.04 -7.10
CA ILE A 204 14.97 -4.30 -8.53
C ILE A 204 16.38 -4.53 -9.09
N LYS A 205 16.50 -5.52 -10.01
CA LYS A 205 17.72 -5.83 -10.74
C LYS A 205 17.52 -5.56 -12.22
N PHE A 206 18.51 -4.94 -12.86
CA PHE A 206 18.42 -4.47 -14.25
C PHE A 206 19.17 -5.35 -15.26
N ASP A 207 19.85 -6.39 -14.82
CA ASP A 207 20.80 -7.18 -15.59
C ASP A 207 20.26 -8.50 -16.15
N ASN A 208 18.99 -8.81 -15.93
CA ASN A 208 18.38 -10.06 -16.37
C ASN A 208 17.56 -9.89 -17.64
N ASN A 209 18.04 -10.46 -18.75
CA ASN A 209 17.41 -10.45 -20.07
C ASN A 209 16.69 -11.76 -20.40
N ASP A 210 16.56 -12.70 -19.47
CA ASP A 210 15.91 -13.98 -19.70
C ASP A 210 14.38 -13.83 -19.77
N ILE A 211 13.73 -14.88 -20.26
CA ILE A 211 12.28 -15.02 -20.19
C ILE A 211 11.96 -15.88 -18.96
N GLY A 212 11.17 -15.34 -18.05
CA GLY A 212 10.69 -16.03 -16.87
C GLY A 212 9.18 -16.20 -16.85
N TYR A 213 8.73 -17.17 -16.04
CA TYR A 213 7.31 -17.39 -15.78
C TYR A 213 7.08 -17.47 -14.28
N LEU A 214 5.91 -16.99 -13.86
CA LEU A 214 5.39 -17.11 -12.49
C LEU A 214 3.94 -17.56 -12.59
N GLU A 215 3.58 -18.62 -11.87
CA GLU A 215 2.20 -19.04 -11.69
C GLU A 215 1.74 -18.72 -10.28
N LEU A 216 0.60 -18.04 -10.16
CA LEU A 216 -0.03 -17.73 -8.88
C LEU A 216 -1.37 -18.44 -8.80
N GLU A 217 -1.64 -19.08 -7.66
CA GLU A 217 -2.92 -19.71 -7.36
C GLU A 217 -3.64 -18.91 -6.27
N PHE A 218 -4.96 -18.69 -6.49
CA PHE A 218 -5.81 -17.91 -5.60
C PHE A 218 -6.96 -18.78 -5.07
N GLU A 219 -7.31 -18.56 -3.79
CA GLU A 219 -8.53 -19.06 -3.15
C GLU A 219 -9.24 -17.90 -2.44
N ASN A 220 -10.52 -17.68 -2.77
CA ASN A 220 -11.31 -16.54 -2.24
C ASN A 220 -10.59 -15.17 -2.39
N GLY A 221 -9.92 -14.95 -3.53
CA GLY A 221 -9.16 -13.74 -3.81
C GLY A 221 -7.82 -13.60 -3.07
N VAL A 222 -7.44 -14.60 -2.29
CA VAL A 222 -6.17 -14.62 -1.55
C VAL A 222 -5.16 -15.49 -2.32
N PRO A 223 -3.92 -15.00 -2.58
CA PRO A 223 -2.88 -15.84 -3.17
C PRO A 223 -2.41 -16.89 -2.15
N VAL A 224 -2.47 -18.17 -2.52
CA VAL A 224 -2.17 -19.31 -1.63
C VAL A 224 -1.01 -20.17 -2.09
N ALA A 225 -0.61 -20.05 -3.37
CA ALA A 225 0.55 -20.76 -3.92
C ALA A 225 1.23 -19.93 -5.01
N ALA A 226 2.53 -20.15 -5.15
CA ALA A 226 3.35 -19.65 -6.25
C ALA A 226 4.18 -20.81 -6.83
N ASP A 227 4.18 -20.96 -8.18
CA ASP A 227 4.87 -22.05 -8.89
C ASP A 227 4.59 -23.43 -8.28
N GLU A 228 3.29 -23.74 -8.10
CA GLU A 228 2.76 -25.00 -7.56
C GLU A 228 3.08 -25.28 -6.08
N LYS A 229 3.75 -24.33 -5.39
CA LYS A 229 4.12 -24.48 -3.98
C LYS A 229 3.18 -23.65 -3.10
N LYS A 230 2.44 -24.32 -2.22
CA LYS A 230 1.65 -23.66 -1.18
C LYS A 230 2.57 -23.00 -0.15
N MET A 231 2.27 -21.78 0.22
CA MET A 231 3.07 -20.98 1.15
C MET A 231 2.13 -20.14 2.04
N ASP A 232 2.59 -19.81 3.24
CA ASP A 232 1.97 -18.72 4.00
C ASP A 232 2.15 -17.39 3.26
N ILE A 233 1.31 -16.42 3.58
CA ILE A 233 1.26 -15.17 2.82
C ILE A 233 2.57 -14.38 2.88
N ASN A 234 3.30 -14.39 3.99
CA ASN A 234 4.57 -13.67 4.11
C ASN A 234 5.62 -14.29 3.18
N THR A 235 5.79 -15.61 3.28
CA THR A 235 6.72 -16.38 2.43
C THR A 235 6.37 -16.22 0.95
N LEU A 236 5.06 -16.18 0.60
CA LEU A 236 4.60 -15.98 -0.76
C LEU A 236 4.99 -14.58 -1.28
N ILE A 237 4.76 -13.54 -0.50
CA ILE A 237 5.11 -12.16 -0.88
C ILE A 237 6.63 -12.04 -1.07
N GLU A 238 7.44 -12.59 -0.17
CA GLU A 238 8.91 -12.58 -0.27
C GLU A 238 9.39 -13.33 -1.51
N TYR A 239 8.83 -14.52 -1.78
CA TYR A 239 9.15 -15.31 -2.96
C TYR A 239 8.82 -14.54 -4.25
N VAL A 240 7.62 -13.98 -4.35
CA VAL A 240 7.17 -13.22 -5.52
C VAL A 240 8.01 -11.95 -5.69
N THR A 241 8.30 -11.23 -4.58
CA THR A 241 9.19 -10.06 -4.60
C THR A 241 10.54 -10.41 -5.21
N SER A 242 11.22 -11.43 -4.69
CA SER A 242 12.54 -11.84 -5.16
C SER A 242 12.53 -12.25 -6.62
N LYS A 243 11.53 -13.06 -7.01
CA LYS A 243 11.43 -13.58 -8.38
C LYS A 243 11.10 -12.48 -9.38
N VAL A 244 10.13 -11.61 -9.10
CA VAL A 244 9.67 -10.56 -10.01
C VAL A 244 10.71 -9.44 -10.13
N ALA A 245 11.33 -9.05 -9.01
CA ALA A 245 12.39 -8.04 -8.99
C ALA A 245 13.60 -8.43 -9.83
N SER A 246 13.92 -9.74 -9.92
CA SER A 246 15.04 -10.22 -10.72
C SER A 246 14.85 -10.04 -12.23
N PHE A 247 13.66 -9.68 -12.70
CA PHE A 247 13.36 -9.36 -14.11
C PHE A 247 13.18 -7.85 -14.35
N GLY A 248 13.58 -7.00 -13.42
CA GLY A 248 13.45 -5.54 -13.57
C GLY A 248 12.03 -5.01 -13.36
N ILE A 249 11.14 -5.81 -12.75
CA ILE A 249 9.71 -5.50 -12.65
C ILE A 249 9.36 -5.01 -11.25
N GLY A 250 8.52 -3.97 -11.16
CA GLY A 250 7.98 -3.44 -9.90
C GLY A 250 8.33 -1.99 -9.61
N ILE A 251 8.99 -1.29 -10.54
CA ILE A 251 9.22 0.15 -10.43
C ILE A 251 7.95 0.90 -10.80
N ILE A 252 7.57 1.83 -9.94
CA ILE A 252 6.46 2.75 -10.17
C ILE A 252 6.95 4.17 -9.89
N ASP A 253 7.13 4.97 -10.93
CA ASP A 253 7.41 6.41 -10.83
C ASP A 253 6.09 7.15 -10.93
N HIS A 254 5.74 7.90 -9.90
CA HIS A 254 4.39 8.46 -9.76
C HIS A 254 4.41 9.89 -9.20
N ILE A 255 3.63 10.75 -9.81
CA ILE A 255 3.25 12.04 -9.23
C ILE A 255 1.92 11.84 -8.53
N GLU A 256 1.93 11.83 -7.21
CA GLU A 256 0.73 11.61 -6.41
C GLU A 256 0.19 12.90 -5.78
N ASP A 257 -1.11 12.92 -5.57
CA ASP A 257 -1.77 13.97 -4.80
C ASP A 257 -1.81 13.59 -3.32
N ARG A 258 -1.02 14.29 -2.50
CA ARG A 258 -1.07 14.12 -1.03
C ARG A 258 -2.37 14.71 -0.47
N ILE A 259 -2.89 14.10 0.59
CA ILE A 259 -4.16 14.53 1.23
C ILE A 259 -4.12 15.99 1.70
N ILE A 260 -2.96 16.49 2.03
CA ILE A 260 -2.75 17.88 2.45
C ILE A 260 -2.76 18.88 1.29
N GLY A 261 -3.02 18.44 0.04
CA GLY A 261 -3.21 19.29 -1.12
C GLY A 261 -1.95 19.63 -1.91
N ILE A 262 -0.85 18.92 -1.72
CA ILE A 262 0.37 19.08 -2.53
C ILE A 262 0.62 17.85 -3.41
N LYS A 263 1.27 18.08 -4.55
CA LYS A 263 1.76 17.00 -5.40
C LYS A 263 3.19 16.64 -4.99
N SER A 264 3.50 15.35 -4.98
CA SER A 264 4.86 14.84 -4.77
C SER A 264 5.21 13.78 -5.79
N ARG A 265 6.49 13.69 -6.13
CA ARG A 265 7.00 12.57 -6.90
C ARG A 265 7.54 11.52 -5.94
N GLU A 266 7.04 10.33 -6.10
CA GLU A 266 7.42 9.15 -5.34
C GLU A 266 7.86 8.06 -6.31
N VAL A 267 8.93 7.35 -5.97
CA VAL A 267 9.36 6.17 -6.71
C VAL A 267 9.21 4.96 -5.80
N TYR A 268 8.47 3.98 -6.28
CA TYR A 268 8.20 2.76 -5.53
C TYR A 268 8.88 1.56 -6.17
N GLU A 269 9.35 0.64 -5.33
CA GLU A 269 9.73 -0.71 -5.71
C GLU A 269 8.71 -1.67 -5.06
N ALA A 270 7.80 -2.21 -5.85
CA ALA A 270 6.70 -3.04 -5.37
C ALA A 270 6.47 -4.29 -6.24
N PRO A 271 7.48 -5.17 -6.41
CA PRO A 271 7.41 -6.30 -7.34
C PRO A 271 6.26 -7.26 -7.06
N ALA A 272 6.08 -7.69 -5.80
CA ALA A 272 5.00 -8.59 -5.42
C ALA A 272 3.63 -7.93 -5.62
N ALA A 273 3.47 -6.66 -5.21
CA ALA A 273 2.21 -5.97 -5.35
C ALA A 273 1.78 -5.85 -6.82
N VAL A 274 2.70 -5.49 -7.72
CA VAL A 274 2.45 -5.41 -9.17
C VAL A 274 2.01 -6.77 -9.72
N ALA A 275 2.75 -7.84 -9.41
CA ALA A 275 2.44 -9.16 -9.95
C ALA A 275 1.14 -9.76 -9.38
N ILE A 276 0.93 -9.64 -8.08
CA ILE A 276 -0.24 -10.22 -7.39
C ILE A 276 -1.51 -9.47 -7.77
N ILE A 277 -1.51 -8.12 -7.74
CA ILE A 277 -2.70 -7.33 -8.08
C ILE A 277 -3.06 -7.49 -9.55
N GLU A 278 -2.08 -7.50 -10.48
CA GLU A 278 -2.36 -7.74 -11.90
C GLU A 278 -2.96 -9.13 -12.13
N SER A 279 -2.42 -10.16 -11.47
CA SER A 279 -2.97 -11.51 -11.54
C SER A 279 -4.38 -11.61 -10.97
N HIS A 280 -4.62 -10.98 -9.81
CA HIS A 280 -5.91 -10.98 -9.17
C HIS A 280 -6.98 -10.29 -10.03
N LYS A 281 -6.69 -9.09 -10.56
CA LYS A 281 -7.57 -8.37 -11.51
C LYS A 281 -7.89 -9.21 -12.73
N ASP A 282 -6.93 -9.94 -13.27
CA ASP A 282 -7.14 -10.72 -14.47
C ASP A 282 -7.96 -12.00 -14.21
N LEU A 283 -7.80 -12.61 -13.03
CA LEU A 283 -8.64 -13.72 -12.60
C LEU A 283 -10.09 -13.27 -12.38
N GLU A 284 -10.31 -12.11 -11.77
CA GLU A 284 -11.66 -11.54 -11.60
C GLU A 284 -12.39 -11.37 -12.94
N LYS A 285 -11.70 -11.01 -14.03
CA LYS A 285 -12.29 -10.83 -15.36
C LYS A 285 -12.96 -12.09 -15.90
N ILE A 286 -12.50 -13.27 -15.51
CA ILE A 286 -13.08 -14.52 -16.01
C ILE A 286 -14.14 -15.12 -15.07
N VAL A 287 -14.23 -14.66 -13.80
CA VAL A 287 -15.13 -15.25 -12.81
C VAL A 287 -16.26 -14.32 -12.37
N LEU A 288 -16.09 -12.99 -12.47
CA LEU A 288 -17.11 -12.03 -12.13
C LEU A 288 -17.90 -11.59 -13.37
N THR A 289 -19.19 -11.27 -13.17
CA THR A 289 -20.01 -10.72 -14.24
C THR A 289 -19.56 -9.29 -14.61
N ASN A 290 -19.91 -8.83 -15.81
CA ASN A 290 -19.64 -7.46 -16.23
C ASN A 290 -20.25 -6.41 -15.28
N HIS A 291 -21.43 -6.69 -14.72
CA HIS A 291 -22.09 -5.80 -13.75
C HIS A 291 -21.33 -5.72 -12.44
N GLU A 292 -20.84 -6.86 -11.92
CA GLU A 292 -20.01 -6.91 -10.72
C GLU A 292 -18.69 -6.16 -10.93
N LEU A 293 -17.98 -6.43 -12.02
CA LEU A 293 -16.70 -5.75 -12.32
C LEU A 293 -16.84 -4.23 -12.41
N ARG A 294 -17.90 -3.75 -13.09
CA ARG A 294 -18.14 -2.30 -13.20
C ARG A 294 -18.42 -1.64 -11.86
N PHE A 295 -19.24 -2.26 -11.02
CA PHE A 295 -19.55 -1.70 -9.70
C PHE A 295 -18.38 -1.86 -8.74
N LYS A 296 -17.71 -3.01 -8.77
CA LYS A 296 -16.52 -3.26 -7.95
C LYS A 296 -15.43 -2.21 -8.20
N GLY A 297 -15.20 -1.79 -9.45
CA GLY A 297 -14.25 -0.73 -9.75
C GLY A 297 -14.52 0.59 -9.00
N ILE A 298 -15.80 0.96 -8.83
CA ILE A 298 -16.19 2.15 -8.02
C ILE A 298 -15.89 1.90 -6.53
N VAL A 299 -16.20 0.71 -6.06
CA VAL A 299 -15.94 0.29 -4.66
C VAL A 299 -14.45 0.28 -4.35
N GLU A 300 -13.62 -0.24 -5.27
CA GLU A 300 -12.15 -0.27 -5.17
C GLU A 300 -11.55 1.12 -5.06
N GLU A 301 -12.01 2.04 -5.90
CA GLU A 301 -11.55 3.43 -5.88
C GLU A 301 -11.87 4.09 -4.52
N GLN A 302 -13.11 3.93 -4.05
CA GLN A 302 -13.53 4.48 -2.77
C GLN A 302 -12.80 3.83 -1.58
N TRP A 303 -12.62 2.52 -1.59
CA TRP A 303 -11.85 1.79 -0.59
C TRP A 303 -10.40 2.28 -0.54
N THR A 304 -9.78 2.38 -1.69
CA THR A 304 -8.39 2.85 -1.84
C THR A 304 -8.22 4.27 -1.34
N TRP A 305 -9.17 5.16 -1.66
CA TRP A 305 -9.18 6.53 -1.16
C TRP A 305 -9.25 6.60 0.37
N LEU A 306 -10.14 5.83 0.99
CA LEU A 306 -10.26 5.79 2.46
C LEU A 306 -8.95 5.34 3.11
N VAL A 307 -8.34 4.28 2.59
CA VAL A 307 -7.06 3.76 3.10
C VAL A 307 -5.92 4.76 2.89
N TYR A 308 -5.79 5.31 1.70
CA TYR A 308 -4.75 6.30 1.39
C TYR A 308 -4.85 7.52 2.30
N SER A 309 -6.07 8.00 2.55
CA SER A 309 -6.35 9.19 3.36
C SER A 309 -6.32 8.95 4.88
N GLY A 310 -5.93 7.77 5.34
CA GLY A 310 -5.80 7.45 6.77
C GLY A 310 -7.10 7.09 7.47
N LEU A 311 -8.17 6.89 6.72
CA LEU A 311 -9.51 6.54 7.21
C LEU A 311 -9.69 5.01 7.35
N TRP A 312 -8.64 4.30 7.82
CA TRP A 312 -8.67 2.84 7.99
C TRP A 312 -9.81 2.36 8.89
N HIS A 313 -10.18 3.13 9.89
CA HIS A 313 -11.23 2.79 10.85
C HIS A 313 -12.61 3.38 10.50
N ASP A 314 -12.76 3.98 9.30
CA ASP A 314 -14.04 4.52 8.86
C ASP A 314 -15.06 3.40 8.65
N PRO A 315 -16.33 3.53 9.15
CA PRO A 315 -17.37 2.53 8.94
C PRO A 315 -17.61 2.18 7.47
N LEU A 316 -17.52 3.16 6.57
CA LEU A 316 -17.69 2.92 5.14
C LEU A 316 -16.64 1.94 4.61
N ARG A 317 -15.37 2.04 5.05
CA ARG A 317 -14.36 1.06 4.63
C ARG A 317 -14.76 -0.36 5.03
N LEU A 318 -15.29 -0.55 6.24
CA LEU A 318 -15.76 -1.87 6.70
C LEU A 318 -16.96 -2.39 5.89
N ASP A 319 -17.84 -1.50 5.44
CA ASP A 319 -18.95 -1.88 4.58
C ASP A 319 -18.48 -2.25 3.16
N LEU A 320 -17.49 -1.53 2.64
CA LEU A 320 -16.84 -1.87 1.37
C LEU A 320 -16.07 -3.18 1.45
N ASP A 321 -15.40 -3.49 2.57
CA ASP A 321 -14.76 -4.80 2.80
C ASP A 321 -15.77 -5.94 2.65
N ARG A 322 -16.97 -5.81 3.25
CA ARG A 322 -18.01 -6.86 3.16
C ARG A 322 -18.49 -7.07 1.73
N PHE A 323 -18.66 -5.98 0.97
CA PHE A 323 -18.99 -6.09 -0.45
C PHE A 323 -17.89 -6.79 -1.23
N ILE A 324 -16.64 -6.37 -1.01
CA ILE A 324 -15.47 -6.96 -1.67
C ILE A 324 -15.38 -8.45 -1.33
N ASP A 325 -15.41 -8.81 -0.05
CA ASP A 325 -15.31 -10.20 0.40
C ASP A 325 -16.39 -11.11 -0.21
N GLU A 326 -17.61 -10.61 -0.40
CA GLU A 326 -18.68 -11.36 -1.05
C GLU A 326 -18.34 -11.68 -2.50
N THR A 327 -17.75 -10.71 -3.23
CA THR A 327 -17.32 -10.95 -4.64
C THR A 327 -16.19 -11.96 -4.74
N GLN A 328 -15.34 -12.04 -3.71
CA GLN A 328 -14.14 -12.89 -3.70
C GLN A 328 -14.42 -14.39 -3.53
N LYS A 329 -15.58 -14.78 -3.07
CA LYS A 329 -15.95 -16.21 -2.86
C LYS A 329 -15.78 -17.09 -4.10
N ARG A 330 -15.83 -16.50 -5.29
CA ARG A 330 -15.64 -17.18 -6.58
C ARG A 330 -14.28 -16.89 -7.23
N VAL A 331 -13.49 -15.99 -6.67
CA VAL A 331 -12.17 -15.66 -7.19
C VAL A 331 -11.19 -16.74 -6.73
N LYS A 332 -11.26 -17.86 -7.44
CA LYS A 332 -10.43 -19.05 -7.22
C LYS A 332 -9.90 -19.56 -8.56
N GLY A 333 -8.61 -19.83 -8.63
CA GLY A 333 -7.98 -20.32 -9.85
C GLY A 333 -6.52 -19.96 -9.93
N LYS A 334 -5.97 -20.13 -11.14
CA LYS A 334 -4.56 -19.93 -11.43
C LYS A 334 -4.36 -18.88 -12.50
N VAL A 335 -3.30 -18.10 -12.35
CA VAL A 335 -2.87 -17.09 -13.33
C VAL A 335 -1.39 -17.27 -13.61
N LYS A 336 -1.04 -17.34 -14.89
CA LYS A 336 0.34 -17.46 -15.36
C LYS A 336 0.82 -16.14 -15.93
N LEU A 337 1.92 -15.67 -15.40
CA LEU A 337 2.61 -14.45 -15.80
C LEU A 337 3.85 -14.80 -16.64
N ARG A 338 4.13 -13.99 -17.66
CA ARG A 338 5.39 -13.97 -18.38
C ARG A 338 6.13 -12.69 -18.05
N MET A 339 7.41 -12.83 -17.71
CA MET A 339 8.30 -11.76 -17.29
C MET A 339 9.49 -11.67 -18.25
N HIS A 340 9.87 -10.45 -18.63
CA HIS A 340 11.03 -10.20 -19.50
C HIS A 340 11.34 -8.72 -19.56
N ASN A 341 12.57 -8.32 -19.29
CA ASN A 341 13.07 -6.93 -19.44
C ASN A 341 12.12 -5.86 -18.86
N GLY A 342 11.84 -5.92 -17.56
CA GLY A 342 10.95 -4.96 -16.91
C GLY A 342 9.47 -5.08 -17.27
N SER A 343 9.09 -6.01 -18.15
CA SER A 343 7.72 -6.21 -18.60
C SER A 343 7.09 -7.45 -17.95
N LEU A 344 5.88 -7.29 -17.44
CA LEU A 344 5.05 -8.36 -16.90
C LEU A 344 3.72 -8.38 -17.65
N ARG A 345 3.27 -9.57 -18.05
CA ARG A 345 1.96 -9.77 -18.67
C ARG A 345 1.35 -11.10 -18.32
N VAL A 346 0.04 -11.13 -18.16
CA VAL A 346 -0.71 -12.37 -18.02
C VAL A 346 -0.75 -13.11 -19.37
N VAL A 347 -0.41 -14.40 -19.32
CA VAL A 347 -0.37 -15.28 -20.52
C VAL A 347 -1.26 -16.51 -20.39
N GLY A 348 -1.79 -16.80 -19.20
CA GLY A 348 -2.73 -17.88 -18.94
C GLY A 348 -3.58 -17.62 -17.71
N ARG A 349 -4.80 -18.13 -17.70
CA ARG A 349 -5.71 -18.10 -16.55
C ARG A 349 -6.63 -19.30 -16.60
N GLU A 350 -6.96 -19.81 -15.43
CA GLU A 350 -7.80 -20.99 -15.26
C GLU A 350 -8.63 -20.85 -13.98
N SER A 351 -9.91 -21.18 -14.04
CA SER A 351 -10.81 -21.20 -12.89
C SER A 351 -11.98 -22.16 -13.14
N GLU A 352 -12.36 -22.91 -12.12
CA GLU A 352 -13.60 -23.69 -12.12
C GLU A 352 -14.87 -22.82 -12.20
N TYR A 353 -14.78 -21.56 -11.76
CA TYR A 353 -15.86 -20.57 -11.81
C TYR A 353 -15.85 -19.72 -13.08
N SER A 354 -15.01 -20.08 -14.08
CA SER A 354 -14.87 -19.30 -15.31
C SER A 354 -16.19 -19.16 -16.07
N LEU A 355 -16.57 -17.92 -16.34
CA LEU A 355 -17.68 -17.54 -17.21
C LEU A 355 -17.28 -17.60 -18.70
N TYR A 356 -15.99 -17.65 -19.01
CA TYR A 356 -15.49 -17.77 -20.36
C TYR A 356 -15.74 -19.19 -20.89
N LYS A 357 -16.46 -19.26 -22.02
CA LYS A 357 -16.74 -20.50 -22.73
C LYS A 357 -16.25 -20.33 -24.17
N SER A 358 -15.21 -21.08 -24.54
CA SER A 358 -14.61 -20.97 -25.87
C SER A 358 -15.60 -21.27 -27.02
N ASN A 359 -16.54 -22.19 -26.81
CA ASN A 359 -17.58 -22.53 -27.80
C ASN A 359 -18.66 -21.44 -27.97
N MET A 360 -18.75 -20.46 -27.04
CA MET A 360 -19.64 -19.29 -27.21
C MET A 360 -18.92 -18.14 -27.91
N SER A 361 -17.61 -17.97 -27.65
CA SER A 361 -16.84 -16.81 -28.10
C SER A 361 -16.08 -17.06 -29.42
N THR A 362 -16.05 -18.30 -29.92
CA THR A 362 -15.38 -18.66 -31.16
C THR A 362 -16.16 -18.20 -32.39
N TYR A 363 -15.43 -17.83 -33.45
CA TYR A 363 -15.99 -17.57 -34.79
C TYR A 363 -16.10 -18.81 -35.67
N ASN A 364 -15.74 -19.99 -35.13
CA ASN A 364 -15.80 -21.24 -35.85
C ASN A 364 -17.22 -21.80 -35.91
N ASN A 365 -17.45 -22.72 -36.87
CA ASN A 365 -18.75 -23.32 -37.15
C ASN A 365 -19.39 -24.08 -35.97
N TYR A 366 -18.61 -24.39 -34.93
CA TYR A 366 -19.12 -25.06 -33.71
C TYR A 366 -19.54 -24.06 -32.62
N SER A 367 -19.59 -22.76 -32.93
CA SER A 367 -20.17 -21.76 -32.00
C SER A 367 -21.63 -22.10 -31.71
N ILE A 368 -21.95 -22.10 -30.42
CA ILE A 368 -23.34 -22.26 -29.93
C ILE A 368 -24.08 -20.93 -29.80
N PHE A 369 -23.42 -19.79 -30.08
CA PHE A 369 -24.00 -18.44 -29.98
C PHE A 369 -24.79 -18.12 -31.25
N ASP A 370 -26.09 -17.88 -31.11
CA ASP A 370 -26.94 -17.40 -32.22
C ASP A 370 -26.73 -15.91 -32.46
N GLN A 371 -25.98 -15.56 -33.52
CA GLN A 371 -25.66 -14.18 -33.89
C GLN A 371 -26.89 -13.38 -34.32
N THR A 372 -28.00 -14.03 -34.74
CA THR A 372 -29.19 -13.34 -35.21
C THR A 372 -29.86 -12.54 -34.10
N LEU A 373 -29.74 -12.97 -32.85
CA LEU A 373 -30.26 -12.28 -31.69
C LEU A 373 -29.61 -10.91 -31.44
N ALA A 374 -28.39 -10.70 -31.93
CA ALA A 374 -27.69 -9.42 -31.79
C ALA A 374 -28.38 -8.27 -32.51
N LYS A 375 -29.11 -8.55 -33.63
CA LYS A 375 -29.81 -7.50 -34.36
C LYS A 375 -30.83 -6.77 -33.50
N GLY A 376 -31.73 -7.49 -32.85
CA GLY A 376 -32.75 -6.88 -31.99
C GLY A 376 -32.13 -6.21 -30.76
N PHE A 377 -31.08 -6.77 -30.22
CA PHE A 377 -30.35 -6.14 -29.10
C PHE A 377 -29.77 -4.78 -29.48
N VAL A 378 -29.10 -4.66 -30.65
CA VAL A 378 -28.45 -3.42 -31.09
C VAL A 378 -29.50 -2.34 -31.36
N GLU A 379 -30.65 -2.69 -31.97
CA GLU A 379 -31.75 -1.74 -32.23
C GLU A 379 -32.27 -1.11 -30.93
N LEU A 380 -32.44 -1.89 -29.88
CA LEU A 380 -32.94 -1.39 -28.59
C LEU A 380 -31.86 -0.71 -27.74
N TRP A 381 -30.67 -1.24 -27.74
CA TRP A 381 -29.58 -0.76 -26.84
C TRP A 381 -29.16 0.68 -27.15
N GLY A 382 -29.12 1.05 -28.43
CA GLY A 382 -28.74 2.38 -28.87
C GLY A 382 -29.88 3.39 -28.97
N LEU A 383 -31.15 3.00 -28.71
CA LEU A 383 -32.34 3.78 -29.03
C LEU A 383 -32.33 5.19 -28.43
N GLN A 384 -32.04 5.34 -27.14
CA GLN A 384 -31.97 6.64 -26.48
C GLN A 384 -30.86 7.53 -27.05
N SER A 385 -29.69 6.99 -27.36
CA SER A 385 -28.57 7.72 -27.94
C SER A 385 -28.91 8.18 -29.36
N MET A 386 -29.55 7.35 -30.16
CA MET A 386 -30.03 7.68 -31.50
C MET A 386 -31.05 8.80 -31.47
N MET A 387 -32.05 8.73 -30.58
CA MET A 387 -33.08 9.77 -30.42
C MET A 387 -32.46 11.09 -29.95
N ALA A 388 -31.53 11.05 -28.95
CA ALA A 388 -30.85 12.26 -28.48
C ALA A 388 -30.07 12.94 -29.61
N ASN A 389 -29.32 12.16 -30.41
CA ASN A 389 -28.59 12.69 -31.57
C ASN A 389 -29.51 13.27 -32.64
N ALA A 390 -30.64 12.62 -32.95
CA ALA A 390 -31.61 13.11 -33.90
C ALA A 390 -32.20 14.45 -33.44
N ILE A 391 -32.51 14.63 -32.18
CA ILE A 391 -33.00 15.89 -31.61
C ILE A 391 -31.92 16.98 -31.69
N ILE A 392 -30.68 16.70 -31.27
CA ILE A 392 -29.56 17.64 -31.27
C ILE A 392 -29.30 18.13 -32.71
N ASN A 393 -29.29 17.23 -33.66
CA ASN A 393 -29.01 17.54 -35.08
C ASN A 393 -30.24 18.01 -35.86
N LYS A 394 -31.41 18.16 -35.23
CA LYS A 394 -32.67 18.50 -35.86
C LYS A 394 -33.04 17.62 -37.08
N THR A 395 -32.64 16.33 -36.98
CA THR A 395 -32.88 15.32 -38.01
C THR A 395 -33.98 14.34 -37.60
N VAL A 396 -34.79 14.71 -36.61
CA VAL A 396 -35.96 13.89 -36.20
C VAL A 396 -36.90 13.90 -37.40
N PRO A 397 -37.20 12.74 -38.02
CA PRO A 397 -38.22 12.68 -39.04
C PRO A 397 -39.55 13.13 -38.42
N ASP A 398 -40.23 14.08 -39.03
CA ASP A 398 -41.61 14.36 -38.72
C ASP A 398 -42.43 13.11 -39.07
N LYS A 399 -42.65 12.23 -38.05
CA LYS A 399 -43.38 10.95 -38.04
C LYS A 399 -42.77 9.80 -38.84
#